data_2ad6a187eb9c37e8402428a215969558
#
_entry.id   2ad6a187eb9c37e8402428a215969558
#
_cell.length_a   1.000
_cell.length_b   1.000
_cell.length_c   1.000
_cell.angle_alpha   90.00
_cell.angle_beta   90.00
_cell.angle_gamma   90.00
#
_symmetry.space_group_name_H-M   'P 1'
#
loop_
_entity.id
_entity.type
_entity.pdbx_description
1 polymer ?
#
loop_
_entity_poly.entity_id
_entity_poly.type
_entity_poly.pdbx_seq_one_letter_code
_entity_poly.pdbx_strand_id
1 'polypeptide(L)'
;MSVHKSFERTHFLSYCQFLYKTDSTYDSKQVDRLNRHRHVEPESAEFLANIATIRQPKKVLEIGTSTGFSTLWLAYGLRHQAKYDFISLDIDKSRSEAARQHLQNTGLSDSVRLIVQDAFIFLNSNEDVFDLIFLDAERQFYLDYIEGLHKALDIGSVLIVDNVISHRDEVCAFLAEFTNDSRYICHTLDVGAGLFMAVRQEH
;
A
#
# COMPACT_ATOMS: atom_id res chain seq x y z
N MET A 1 -30.92 4.89 -8.06
CA MET A 1 -30.02 6.03 -8.30
C MET A 1 -29.26 6.29 -7.00
N SER A 2 -28.05 5.75 -6.87
CA SER A 2 -27.17 5.97 -5.73
C SER A 2 -26.57 7.39 -5.87
N VAL A 3 -26.89 8.26 -4.93
CA VAL A 3 -26.26 9.57 -4.82
C VAL A 3 -24.85 9.31 -4.30
N HIS A 4 -23.89 9.10 -5.21
CA HIS A 4 -22.49 9.29 -4.85
C HIS A 4 -22.33 10.76 -4.50
N LYS A 5 -22.30 11.08 -3.20
CA LYS A 5 -21.79 12.36 -2.73
C LYS A 5 -20.40 12.48 -3.34
N SER A 6 -20.23 13.42 -4.27
CA SER A 6 -18.92 13.79 -4.78
C SER A 6 -18.11 14.25 -3.57
N PHE A 7 -17.21 13.41 -3.14
CA PHE A 7 -16.28 13.74 -2.07
C PHE A 7 -15.38 14.84 -2.61
N GLU A 8 -15.55 16.06 -2.13
CA GLU A 8 -14.77 17.20 -2.61
C GLU A 8 -13.29 16.95 -2.34
N ARG A 9 -12.46 17.06 -3.38
CA ARG A 9 -11.00 16.91 -3.29
C ARG A 9 -10.40 17.68 -2.12
N THR A 10 -10.86 18.90 -1.91
CA THR A 10 -10.41 19.78 -0.81
C THR A 10 -10.64 19.15 0.57
N HIS A 11 -11.79 18.52 0.76
CA HIS A 11 -12.11 17.85 2.02
C HIS A 11 -11.20 16.63 2.25
N PHE A 12 -11.00 15.81 1.23
CA PHE A 12 -10.08 14.65 1.29
C PHE A 12 -8.66 15.08 1.64
N LEU A 13 -8.11 16.06 0.92
CA LEU A 13 -6.75 16.55 1.17
C LEU A 13 -6.60 17.13 2.60
N SER A 14 -7.57 17.91 3.05
CA SER A 14 -7.56 18.45 4.41
C SER A 14 -7.64 17.35 5.47
N TYR A 15 -8.44 16.30 5.22
CA TYR A 15 -8.54 15.15 6.11
C TYR A 15 -7.23 14.37 6.19
N CYS A 16 -6.61 14.05 5.05
CA CYS A 16 -5.32 13.36 5.01
C CYS A 16 -4.20 14.17 5.68
N GLN A 17 -4.18 15.50 5.48
CA GLN A 17 -3.20 16.37 6.14
C GLN A 17 -3.39 16.37 7.67
N PHE A 18 -4.64 16.44 8.13
CA PHE A 18 -4.97 16.35 9.56
C PHE A 18 -4.55 14.98 10.13
N LEU A 19 -4.88 13.88 9.45
CA LEU A 19 -4.55 12.52 9.89
C LEU A 19 -3.04 12.34 10.00
N TYR A 20 -2.29 12.69 8.97
CA TYR A 20 -0.82 12.58 8.95
C TYR A 20 -0.18 13.35 10.11
N LYS A 21 -0.61 14.60 10.33
CA LYS A 21 -0.11 15.43 11.43
C LYS A 21 -0.44 14.84 12.81
N THR A 22 -1.65 14.31 12.97
CA THR A 22 -2.11 13.72 14.24
C THR A 22 -1.29 12.48 14.56
N ASP A 23 -1.11 11.58 13.58
CA ASP A 23 -0.40 10.32 13.77
C ASP A 23 1.12 10.54 13.90
N SER A 24 1.71 11.48 13.18
CA SER A 24 3.11 11.88 13.38
C SER A 24 3.34 12.42 14.80
N THR A 25 2.38 13.17 15.35
CA THR A 25 2.43 13.66 16.73
C THR A 25 2.29 12.52 17.73
N TYR A 26 1.44 11.53 17.44
CA TYR A 26 1.32 10.32 18.26
C TYR A 26 2.63 9.52 18.23
N ASP A 27 3.18 9.25 17.05
CA ASP A 27 4.38 8.45 16.83
C ASP A 27 5.61 9.06 17.52
N SER A 28 5.73 10.39 17.55
CA SER A 28 6.83 11.09 18.22
C SER A 28 6.87 10.85 19.73
N LYS A 29 5.76 10.44 20.34
CA LYS A 29 5.63 10.14 21.77
C LYS A 29 5.82 8.66 22.09
N GLN A 30 5.85 7.78 21.07
CA GLN A 30 6.00 6.34 21.27
C GLN A 30 7.48 5.96 21.37
N VAL A 31 7.87 5.42 22.51
CA VAL A 31 9.22 4.88 22.73
C VAL A 31 9.40 3.59 21.93
N ASP A 32 8.39 2.69 22.00
CA ASP A 32 8.40 1.45 21.24
C ASP A 32 7.94 1.70 19.79
N ARG A 33 8.80 1.31 18.85
CA ARG A 33 8.56 1.42 17.41
C ARG A 33 7.30 0.66 16.98
N LEU A 34 7.00 -0.48 17.60
CA LEU A 34 5.85 -1.30 17.27
C LEU A 34 4.51 -0.62 17.58
N ASN A 35 4.52 0.35 18.50
CA ASN A 35 3.34 1.14 18.84
C ASN A 35 3.11 2.33 17.90
N ARG A 36 4.02 2.61 16.98
CA ARG A 36 3.91 3.71 16.01
C ARG A 36 3.00 3.32 14.85
N HIS A 37 2.27 4.30 14.32
CA HIS A 37 1.44 4.12 13.13
C HIS A 37 2.29 4.04 11.85
N ARG A 38 3.40 4.80 11.80
CA ARG A 38 4.40 4.73 10.71
C ARG A 38 3.78 4.91 9.33
N HIS A 39 3.08 6.00 9.14
CA HIS A 39 2.53 6.34 7.83
C HIS A 39 3.65 6.51 6.80
N VAL A 40 3.35 6.14 5.57
CA VAL A 40 4.16 6.56 4.42
C VAL A 40 4.22 8.09 4.35
N GLU A 41 5.29 8.64 3.80
CA GLU A 41 5.38 10.08 3.60
C GLU A 41 4.28 10.57 2.64
N PRO A 42 3.77 11.80 2.82
CA PRO A 42 2.68 12.32 1.98
C PRO A 42 2.98 12.24 0.48
N GLU A 43 4.23 12.49 0.08
CA GLU A 43 4.68 12.41 -1.32
C GLU A 43 4.59 10.98 -1.86
N SER A 44 4.94 9.96 -1.05
CA SER A 44 4.76 8.55 -1.40
C SER A 44 3.28 8.20 -1.56
N ALA A 45 2.42 8.68 -0.65
CA ALA A 45 0.98 8.44 -0.70
C ALA A 45 0.32 9.09 -1.94
N GLU A 46 0.71 10.33 -2.28
CA GLU A 46 0.26 11.02 -3.50
C GLU A 46 0.73 10.28 -4.76
N PHE A 47 1.96 9.78 -4.76
CA PHE A 47 2.49 8.98 -5.86
C PHE A 47 1.68 7.70 -6.06
N LEU A 48 1.34 6.98 -4.98
CA LEU A 48 0.49 5.78 -5.04
C LEU A 48 -0.88 6.08 -5.65
N ALA A 49 -1.53 7.18 -5.26
CA ALA A 49 -2.79 7.61 -5.84
C ALA A 49 -2.67 7.92 -7.34
N ASN A 50 -1.56 8.55 -7.76
CA ASN A 50 -1.30 8.82 -9.17
C ASN A 50 -1.10 7.52 -9.96
N ILE A 51 -0.32 6.57 -9.46
CA ILE A 51 -0.14 5.26 -10.09
C ILE A 51 -1.46 4.51 -10.19
N ALA A 52 -2.27 4.47 -9.12
CA ALA A 52 -3.59 3.86 -9.14
C ALA A 52 -4.50 4.50 -10.21
N THR A 53 -4.45 5.84 -10.33
CA THR A 53 -5.24 6.58 -11.34
C THR A 53 -4.79 6.29 -12.77
N ILE A 54 -3.47 6.23 -13.03
CA ILE A 54 -2.89 6.02 -14.37
C ILE A 54 -3.04 4.55 -14.79
N ARG A 55 -2.69 3.62 -13.89
CA ARG A 55 -2.69 2.17 -14.17
C ARG A 55 -4.09 1.60 -14.26
N GLN A 56 -5.06 2.18 -13.52
CA GLN A 56 -6.44 1.67 -13.38
C GLN A 56 -6.47 0.15 -13.09
N PRO A 57 -5.80 -0.29 -12.01
CA PRO A 57 -5.68 -1.70 -11.70
C PRO A 57 -7.03 -2.30 -11.34
N LYS A 58 -7.33 -3.51 -11.83
CA LYS A 58 -8.56 -4.24 -11.50
C LYS A 58 -8.47 -4.95 -10.15
N LYS A 59 -7.28 -5.42 -9.80
CA LYS A 59 -6.99 -6.05 -8.51
C LYS A 59 -5.81 -5.37 -7.86
N VAL A 60 -6.00 -4.90 -6.64
CA VAL A 60 -4.99 -4.20 -5.83
C VAL A 60 -4.79 -4.95 -4.52
N LEU A 61 -3.55 -5.14 -4.13
CA LEU A 61 -3.15 -5.67 -2.83
C LEU A 61 -2.28 -4.65 -2.11
N GLU A 62 -2.63 -4.32 -0.89
CA GLU A 62 -1.75 -3.61 0.04
C GLU A 62 -1.38 -4.55 1.18
N ILE A 63 -0.09 -4.61 1.50
CA ILE A 63 0.46 -5.38 2.61
C ILE A 63 1.06 -4.39 3.61
N GLY A 64 0.36 -4.19 4.73
CA GLY A 64 0.65 -3.16 5.72
C GLY A 64 -0.38 -2.03 5.67
N THR A 65 -1.61 -2.31 6.13
CA THR A 65 -2.69 -1.30 6.23
C THR A 65 -2.35 -0.20 7.24
N SER A 66 -1.75 -0.59 8.38
CA SER A 66 -1.62 0.27 9.55
C SER A 66 -2.95 0.98 9.87
N THR A 67 -2.93 2.29 10.17
CA THR A 67 -4.15 3.08 10.37
C THR A 67 -4.79 3.57 9.06
N GLY A 68 -4.30 3.14 7.90
CA GLY A 68 -4.96 3.29 6.59
C GLY A 68 -4.60 4.53 5.81
N PHE A 69 -3.49 5.20 6.09
CA PHE A 69 -3.11 6.41 5.36
C PHE A 69 -2.83 6.15 3.87
N SER A 70 -1.98 5.18 3.53
CA SER A 70 -1.72 4.74 2.16
C SER A 70 -2.98 4.14 1.53
N THR A 71 -3.76 3.37 2.31
CA THR A 71 -5.04 2.79 1.88
C THR A 71 -6.02 3.85 1.38
N LEU A 72 -6.14 4.97 2.11
CA LEU A 72 -6.98 6.12 1.71
C LEU A 72 -6.56 6.70 0.37
N TRP A 73 -5.26 6.90 0.15
CA TRP A 73 -4.74 7.48 -1.08
C TRP A 73 -4.88 6.53 -2.28
N LEU A 74 -4.63 5.24 -2.09
CA LEU A 74 -4.89 4.22 -3.11
C LEU A 74 -6.38 4.18 -3.48
N ALA A 75 -7.27 4.12 -2.49
CA ALA A 75 -8.73 4.15 -2.71
C ALA A 75 -9.18 5.45 -3.40
N TYR A 76 -8.59 6.59 -3.03
CA TYR A 76 -8.84 7.86 -3.69
C TYR A 76 -8.40 7.86 -5.15
N GLY A 77 -7.25 7.27 -5.47
CA GLY A 77 -6.78 7.10 -6.85
C GLY A 77 -7.73 6.26 -7.70
N LEU A 78 -8.35 5.25 -7.09
CA LEU A 78 -9.29 4.31 -7.75
C LEU A 78 -10.73 4.83 -7.86
N ARG A 79 -11.09 5.91 -7.17
CA ARG A 79 -12.48 6.38 -6.98
C ARG A 79 -13.30 6.61 -8.25
N HIS A 80 -12.66 6.79 -9.40
CA HIS A 80 -13.33 6.98 -10.70
C HIS A 80 -13.41 5.69 -11.52
N GLN A 81 -12.81 4.62 -11.05
CA GLN A 81 -12.85 3.32 -11.70
C GLN A 81 -14.16 2.59 -11.35
N ALA A 82 -14.87 2.10 -12.36
CA ALA A 82 -16.21 1.53 -12.17
C ALA A 82 -16.19 0.18 -11.43
N LYS A 83 -15.10 -0.61 -11.58
CA LYS A 83 -14.97 -1.93 -10.96
C LYS A 83 -13.49 -2.21 -10.65
N TYR A 84 -13.21 -2.54 -9.42
CA TYR A 84 -11.93 -3.05 -8.94
C TYR A 84 -12.15 -3.84 -7.65
N ASP A 85 -11.17 -4.63 -7.29
CA ASP A 85 -11.08 -5.34 -6.02
C ASP A 85 -9.81 -4.89 -5.32
N PHE A 86 -9.96 -4.20 -4.19
CA PHE A 86 -8.84 -3.72 -3.40
C PHE A 86 -8.84 -4.40 -2.03
N ILE A 87 -7.80 -5.20 -1.79
CA ILE A 87 -7.54 -5.86 -0.51
C ILE A 87 -6.41 -5.12 0.19
N SER A 88 -6.61 -4.76 1.46
CA SER A 88 -5.56 -4.26 2.33
C SER A 88 -5.41 -5.16 3.55
N LEU A 89 -4.19 -5.64 3.80
CA LEU A 89 -3.84 -6.61 4.84
C LEU A 89 -3.09 -5.94 5.99
N ASP A 90 -3.48 -6.28 7.20
CA ASP A 90 -2.69 -6.02 8.41
C ASP A 90 -2.86 -7.18 9.39
N ILE A 91 -1.83 -7.44 10.20
CA ILE A 91 -1.91 -8.43 11.27
C ILE A 91 -2.60 -7.85 12.51
N ASP A 92 -2.62 -6.53 12.67
CA ASP A 92 -3.16 -5.83 13.82
C ASP A 92 -4.63 -5.43 13.58
N LYS A 93 -5.52 -6.06 14.35
CA LYS A 93 -6.95 -5.78 14.29
C LYS A 93 -7.30 -4.34 14.69
N SER A 94 -6.59 -3.76 15.65
CA SER A 94 -6.88 -2.40 16.13
C SER A 94 -6.53 -1.35 15.08
N ARG A 95 -5.43 -1.55 14.36
CA ARG A 95 -5.03 -0.71 13.22
C ARG A 95 -6.02 -0.83 12.07
N SER A 96 -6.41 -2.05 11.72
CA SER A 96 -7.44 -2.27 10.68
C SER A 96 -8.78 -1.61 11.03
N GLU A 97 -9.16 -1.57 12.32
CA GLU A 97 -10.37 -0.88 12.74
C GLU A 97 -10.24 0.65 12.64
N ALA A 98 -9.07 1.22 12.98
CA ALA A 98 -8.79 2.63 12.75
C ALA A 98 -8.84 2.98 11.25
N ALA A 99 -8.24 2.16 10.40
CA ALA A 99 -8.31 2.32 8.94
C ALA A 99 -9.76 2.30 8.43
N ARG A 100 -10.59 1.39 8.95
CA ARG A 100 -12.04 1.33 8.63
C ARG A 100 -12.73 2.64 8.97
N GLN A 101 -12.45 3.21 10.14
CA GLN A 101 -13.05 4.48 10.56
C GLN A 101 -12.62 5.63 9.64
N HIS A 102 -11.35 5.67 9.22
CA HIS A 102 -10.86 6.69 8.29
C HIS A 102 -11.49 6.56 6.89
N LEU A 103 -11.66 5.32 6.40
CA LEU A 103 -12.38 5.05 5.14
C LEU A 103 -13.85 5.50 5.23
N GLN A 104 -14.52 5.27 6.36
CA GLN A 104 -15.90 5.76 6.58
C GLN A 104 -15.96 7.29 6.59
N ASN A 105 -15.07 7.95 7.30
CA ASN A 105 -15.01 9.40 7.40
C ASN A 105 -14.75 10.07 6.04
N THR A 106 -14.13 9.36 5.13
CA THR A 106 -13.82 9.83 3.77
C THR A 106 -14.79 9.31 2.70
N GLY A 107 -15.80 8.52 3.08
CA GLY A 107 -16.77 7.96 2.13
C GLY A 107 -16.20 6.91 1.18
N LEU A 108 -15.05 6.30 1.55
CA LEU A 108 -14.33 5.30 0.75
C LEU A 108 -14.47 3.86 1.32
N SER A 109 -15.35 3.63 2.30
CA SER A 109 -15.48 2.33 2.99
C SER A 109 -15.82 1.16 2.05
N ASP A 110 -16.61 1.40 1.01
CA ASP A 110 -17.03 0.37 0.06
C ASP A 110 -15.93 0.07 -1.00
N SER A 111 -14.84 0.81 -0.95
CA SER A 111 -13.76 0.74 -1.93
C SER A 111 -12.66 -0.27 -1.55
N VAL A 112 -12.63 -0.74 -0.30
CA VAL A 112 -11.53 -1.54 0.24
C VAL A 112 -12.04 -2.68 1.11
N ARG A 113 -11.51 -3.87 0.91
CA ARG A 113 -11.67 -5.01 1.81
C ARG A 113 -10.49 -5.07 2.78
N LEU A 114 -10.71 -4.66 4.03
CA LEU A 114 -9.72 -4.78 5.10
C LEU A 114 -9.74 -6.21 5.64
N ILE A 115 -8.60 -6.89 5.61
CA ILE A 115 -8.42 -8.27 6.08
C ILE A 115 -7.37 -8.28 7.18
N VAL A 116 -7.73 -8.84 8.34
CA VAL A 116 -6.79 -9.06 9.45
C VAL A 116 -6.19 -10.44 9.29
N GLN A 117 -4.98 -10.51 8.73
CA GLN A 117 -4.29 -11.76 8.45
C GLN A 117 -2.78 -11.52 8.31
N ASP A 118 -2.00 -12.54 8.65
CA ASP A 118 -0.57 -12.57 8.36
C ASP A 118 -0.33 -12.60 6.84
N ALA A 119 0.58 -11.74 6.37
CA ALA A 119 0.85 -11.57 4.93
C ALA A 119 1.49 -12.82 4.29
N PHE A 120 2.36 -13.53 5.03
CA PHE A 120 2.96 -14.78 4.55
C PHE A 120 1.89 -15.86 4.33
N ILE A 121 0.97 -16.00 5.29
CA ILE A 121 -0.14 -16.97 5.17
C ILE A 121 -1.04 -16.58 4.00
N PHE A 122 -1.39 -15.30 3.86
CA PHE A 122 -2.21 -14.81 2.75
C PHE A 122 -1.55 -15.11 1.40
N LEU A 123 -0.31 -14.68 1.20
CA LEU A 123 0.42 -14.84 -0.07
C LEU A 123 0.59 -16.31 -0.46
N ASN A 124 0.84 -17.21 0.51
CA ASN A 124 1.00 -18.64 0.23
C ASN A 124 -0.32 -19.38 -0.09
N SER A 125 -1.45 -18.88 0.41
CA SER A 125 -2.76 -19.46 0.15
C SER A 125 -3.52 -18.78 -1.00
N ASN A 126 -3.00 -17.65 -1.49
CA ASN A 126 -3.63 -16.86 -2.53
C ASN A 126 -3.34 -17.43 -3.92
N GLU A 127 -4.38 -17.54 -4.74
CA GLU A 127 -4.30 -17.94 -6.16
C GLU A 127 -4.57 -16.76 -7.12
N ASP A 128 -4.94 -15.60 -6.56
CA ASP A 128 -5.22 -14.39 -7.35
C ASP A 128 -3.94 -13.68 -7.79
N VAL A 129 -4.01 -13.09 -8.98
CA VAL A 129 -3.01 -12.18 -9.52
C VAL A 129 -3.48 -10.74 -9.32
N PHE A 130 -2.56 -9.85 -8.94
CA PHE A 130 -2.83 -8.44 -8.70
C PHE A 130 -2.15 -7.57 -9.75
N ASP A 131 -2.85 -6.55 -10.23
CA ASP A 131 -2.29 -5.56 -11.16
C ASP A 131 -1.37 -4.57 -10.46
N LEU A 132 -1.62 -4.31 -9.18
CA LEU A 132 -0.84 -3.43 -8.32
C LEU A 132 -0.71 -4.05 -6.94
N ILE A 133 0.53 -4.21 -6.47
CA ILE A 133 0.84 -4.59 -5.08
C ILE A 133 1.63 -3.45 -4.44
N PHE A 134 1.19 -2.98 -3.28
CA PHE A 134 1.94 -2.07 -2.42
C PHE A 134 2.39 -2.80 -1.16
N LEU A 135 3.68 -2.74 -0.86
CA LEU A 135 4.31 -3.41 0.29
C LEU A 135 4.95 -2.37 1.21
N ASP A 136 4.37 -2.22 2.40
CA ASP A 136 4.91 -1.42 3.51
C ASP A 136 4.58 -2.09 4.84
N ALA A 137 5.20 -3.25 5.08
CA ALA A 137 5.06 -4.05 6.29
C ALA A 137 6.38 -4.12 7.09
N GLU A 138 6.48 -5.07 8.03
CA GLU A 138 7.72 -5.31 8.76
C GLU A 138 8.79 -5.94 7.86
N ARG A 139 9.83 -5.18 7.55
CA ARG A 139 10.87 -5.50 6.56
C ARG A 139 11.63 -6.80 6.83
N GLN A 140 11.71 -7.21 8.10
CA GLN A 140 12.36 -8.48 8.48
C GLN A 140 11.70 -9.72 7.84
N PHE A 141 10.44 -9.61 7.39
CA PHE A 141 9.68 -10.71 6.77
C PHE A 141 9.66 -10.63 5.24
N TYR A 142 10.24 -9.60 4.62
CA TYR A 142 10.11 -9.38 3.17
C TYR A 142 10.67 -10.55 2.34
N LEU A 143 11.78 -11.17 2.79
CA LEU A 143 12.35 -12.33 2.11
C LEU A 143 11.38 -13.53 2.09
N ASP A 144 10.58 -13.69 3.13
CA ASP A 144 9.59 -14.77 3.21
C ASP A 144 8.43 -14.56 2.22
N TYR A 145 8.21 -13.32 1.77
CA TYR A 145 7.12 -12.98 0.84
C TYR A 145 7.46 -13.20 -0.63
N ILE A 146 8.74 -13.39 -0.98
CA ILE A 146 9.25 -13.42 -2.37
C ILE A 146 8.45 -14.39 -3.24
N GLU A 147 8.35 -15.67 -2.83
CA GLU A 147 7.68 -16.70 -3.62
C GLU A 147 6.19 -16.35 -3.85
N GLY A 148 5.51 -15.91 -2.81
CA GLY A 148 4.12 -15.50 -2.88
C GLY A 148 3.90 -14.26 -3.76
N LEU A 149 4.81 -13.27 -3.68
CA LEU A 149 4.76 -12.08 -4.53
C LEU A 149 4.97 -12.43 -6.01
N HIS A 150 5.95 -13.30 -6.33
CA HIS A 150 6.14 -13.74 -7.72
C HIS A 150 4.92 -14.46 -8.30
N LYS A 151 4.22 -15.27 -7.49
CA LYS A 151 2.96 -15.93 -7.90
C LYS A 151 1.81 -14.93 -8.07
N ALA A 152 1.78 -13.89 -7.24
CA ALA A 152 0.72 -12.88 -7.23
C ALA A 152 0.89 -11.77 -8.29
N LEU A 153 1.98 -11.78 -9.04
CA LEU A 153 2.27 -10.81 -10.11
C LEU A 153 2.21 -11.51 -11.48
N ASP A 154 1.73 -10.82 -12.52
CA ASP A 154 1.72 -11.26 -13.92
C ASP A 154 2.24 -10.14 -14.83
N ILE A 155 2.35 -10.38 -16.13
CA ILE A 155 2.79 -9.37 -17.11
C ILE A 155 1.98 -8.09 -16.96
N GLY A 156 2.69 -6.98 -16.83
CA GLY A 156 2.13 -5.66 -16.59
C GLY A 156 1.79 -5.35 -15.13
N SER A 157 1.87 -6.32 -14.21
CA SER A 157 1.72 -6.06 -12.77
C SER A 157 2.84 -5.17 -12.24
N VAL A 158 2.49 -4.33 -11.27
CA VAL A 158 3.40 -3.38 -10.62
C VAL A 158 3.50 -3.71 -9.14
N LEU A 159 4.71 -3.94 -8.66
CA LEU A 159 5.05 -3.98 -7.24
C LEU A 159 5.67 -2.65 -6.85
N ILE A 160 5.15 -2.02 -5.79
CA ILE A 160 5.75 -0.83 -5.17
C ILE A 160 6.09 -1.16 -3.72
N VAL A 161 7.31 -0.82 -3.30
CA VAL A 161 7.81 -1.04 -1.94
C VAL A 161 8.27 0.28 -1.34
N ASP A 162 7.85 0.59 -0.12
CA ASP A 162 8.22 1.83 0.56
C ASP A 162 9.49 1.69 1.42
N ASN A 163 10.06 2.85 1.82
CA ASN A 163 11.19 2.97 2.74
C ASN A 163 12.53 2.41 2.21
N VAL A 164 12.69 2.27 0.89
CA VAL A 164 13.85 1.59 0.31
C VAL A 164 15.14 2.42 0.31
N ILE A 165 15.05 3.75 0.46
CA ILE A 165 16.23 4.62 0.62
C ILE A 165 16.56 4.77 2.10
N SER A 166 15.56 5.09 2.92
CA SER A 166 15.75 5.33 4.35
C SER A 166 16.18 4.08 5.14
N HIS A 167 15.81 2.88 4.66
CA HIS A 167 16.11 1.58 5.29
C HIS A 167 16.80 0.61 4.34
N ARG A 168 17.68 1.14 3.49
CA ARG A 168 18.35 0.40 2.41
C ARG A 168 18.97 -0.91 2.87
N ASP A 169 19.66 -0.90 3.99
CA ASP A 169 20.38 -2.08 4.49
C ASP A 169 19.42 -3.20 4.90
N GLU A 170 18.20 -2.86 5.33
CA GLU A 170 17.19 -3.83 5.73
C GLU A 170 16.50 -4.51 4.52
N VAL A 171 16.46 -3.84 3.36
CA VAL A 171 15.69 -4.30 2.18
C VAL A 171 16.54 -4.69 0.98
N CYS A 172 17.86 -4.43 0.99
CA CYS A 172 18.70 -4.64 -0.20
C CYS A 172 18.66 -6.07 -0.73
N ALA A 173 18.65 -7.08 0.14
CA ALA A 173 18.54 -8.49 -0.26
C ALA A 173 17.20 -8.80 -0.93
N PHE A 174 16.10 -8.28 -0.39
CA PHE A 174 14.77 -8.41 -0.99
C PHE A 174 14.68 -7.74 -2.37
N LEU A 175 15.19 -6.51 -2.50
CA LEU A 175 15.17 -5.79 -3.77
C LEU A 175 16.03 -6.47 -4.83
N ALA A 176 17.11 -7.16 -4.43
CA ALA A 176 17.98 -7.89 -5.33
C ALA A 176 17.26 -9.07 -6.02
N GLU A 177 16.28 -9.70 -5.37
CA GLU A 177 15.48 -10.78 -5.97
C GLU A 177 14.70 -10.30 -7.21
N PHE A 178 14.21 -9.07 -7.20
CA PHE A 178 13.52 -8.47 -8.35
C PHE A 178 14.48 -7.83 -9.34
N THR A 179 15.54 -7.16 -8.85
CA THR A 179 16.48 -6.44 -9.72
C THR A 179 17.34 -7.39 -10.56
N ASN A 180 17.67 -8.57 -10.03
CA ASN A 180 18.45 -9.60 -10.74
C ASN A 180 17.58 -10.55 -11.58
N ASP A 181 16.26 -10.46 -11.48
CA ASP A 181 15.33 -11.25 -12.26
C ASP A 181 14.96 -10.53 -13.57
N SER A 182 15.37 -11.09 -14.71
CA SER A 182 15.16 -10.52 -16.04
C SER A 182 13.68 -10.33 -16.41
N ARG A 183 12.76 -10.98 -15.69
CA ARG A 183 11.32 -10.81 -15.88
C ARG A 183 10.81 -9.43 -15.45
N TYR A 184 11.60 -8.64 -14.72
CA TYR A 184 11.19 -7.35 -14.18
C TYR A 184 12.05 -6.20 -14.70
N ILE A 185 11.41 -5.04 -14.91
CA ILE A 185 12.09 -3.75 -15.00
C ILE A 185 11.90 -3.03 -13.69
N CYS A 186 13.01 -2.67 -13.03
CA CYS A 186 13.01 -2.12 -11.70
C CYS A 186 13.61 -0.71 -11.66
N HIS A 187 13.02 0.16 -10.83
CA HIS A 187 13.52 1.50 -10.55
C HIS A 187 13.40 1.84 -9.07
N THR A 188 14.38 2.54 -8.54
CA THR A 188 14.27 3.22 -7.25
C THR A 188 13.98 4.69 -7.50
N LEU A 189 12.94 5.22 -6.87
CA LEU A 189 12.46 6.58 -7.00
C LEU A 189 12.76 7.34 -5.70
N ASP A 190 13.31 8.53 -5.83
CA ASP A 190 13.55 9.45 -4.71
C ASP A 190 12.27 10.24 -4.41
N VAL A 191 11.30 9.51 -3.81
CA VAL A 191 9.98 10.02 -3.41
C VAL A 191 9.75 9.60 -1.97
N GLY A 192 9.47 10.56 -1.08
CA GLY A 192 9.32 10.31 0.35
C GLY A 192 10.55 9.64 0.97
N ALA A 193 10.36 8.52 1.62
CA ALA A 193 11.44 7.71 2.21
C ALA A 193 12.15 6.78 1.19
N GLY A 194 11.80 6.91 -0.10
CA GLY A 194 12.26 6.12 -1.23
C GLY A 194 11.29 5.00 -1.59
N LEU A 195 10.84 5.00 -2.84
CA LEU A 195 9.99 3.95 -3.40
C LEU A 195 10.79 3.07 -4.37
N PHE A 196 10.63 1.76 -4.28
CA PHE A 196 11.07 0.83 -5.30
C PHE A 196 9.85 0.40 -6.13
N MET A 197 10.02 0.39 -7.44
CA MET A 197 8.99 -0.06 -8.37
C MET A 197 9.57 -1.17 -9.25
N ALA A 198 8.90 -2.32 -9.28
CA ALA A 198 9.18 -3.41 -10.19
C ALA A 198 7.95 -3.68 -11.06
N VAL A 199 8.14 -3.72 -12.37
CA VAL A 199 7.07 -4.01 -13.35
C VAL A 199 7.42 -5.30 -14.06
N ARG A 200 6.52 -6.30 -13.96
CA ARG A 200 6.72 -7.58 -14.62
C ARG A 200 6.51 -7.45 -16.14
N GLN A 201 7.50 -7.86 -16.91
CA GLN A 201 7.51 -7.75 -18.38
C GLN A 201 7.29 -9.09 -19.07
N GLU A 202 7.68 -10.20 -18.41
CA GLU A 202 7.70 -11.54 -18.99
C GLU A 202 7.17 -12.58 -17.99
N HIS A 203 6.81 -13.75 -18.51
CA HIS A 203 6.33 -14.90 -17.72
C HIS A 203 7.41 -15.59 -16.90
#